data_18ebd90fe47b2436b5bdb6a400fe578a
#
_entry.id   18ebd90fe47b2436b5bdb6a400fe578a
#
_cell.length_a   1.000
_cell.length_b   1.000
_cell.length_c   1.000
_cell.angle_alpha   90.00
_cell.angle_beta   90.00
_cell.angle_gamma   90.00
#
_symmetry.space_group_name_H-M   'P 1'
#
loop_
_entity.id
_entity.type
_entity.pdbx_description
1 polymer ?
#
loop_
_entity_poly.entity_id
_entity_poly.type
_entity_poly.pdbx_seq_one_letter_code
_entity_poly.pdbx_strand_id
1 'polypeptide(L)'
;GSAAEAARFARTACPAGWQVLAVDLPEHGNRKNSPEKLVPWVVTRELQAVYARMQPVWKHIRVYGVSIGAWFAMQALQTQQPEKALLVSPMVDMEKLILDLMQQAGVTEEQLRAAGEIPTAFGETLSWPYLCWVREHPLHWKVPTQVLYADTDPLTGHTAMEHFRQQTGAHLTILEGGEHWFHTETQLAALQSWESYHL
;
A
#
# COMPACT_ATOMS: atom_id res chain seq x y z
N GLY A 1 -10.89 -1.22 1.61
CA GLY A 1 -10.22 -1.84 2.77
C GLY A 1 -10.56 -1.15 4.07
N SER A 2 -10.24 -1.78 5.19
CA SER A 2 -10.47 -1.23 6.52
C SER A 2 -9.55 -1.87 7.56
N ALA A 3 -9.36 -1.19 8.70
CA ALA A 3 -8.66 -1.73 9.86
C ALA A 3 -9.31 -3.03 10.38
N ALA A 4 -10.61 -3.23 10.17
CA ALA A 4 -11.31 -4.45 10.56
C ALA A 4 -10.77 -5.70 9.82
N GLU A 5 -10.28 -5.55 8.60
CA GLU A 5 -9.65 -6.65 7.84
C GLU A 5 -8.35 -7.14 8.48
N ALA A 6 -7.68 -6.29 9.25
CA ALA A 6 -6.49 -6.68 10.00
C ALA A 6 -6.79 -7.72 11.09
N ALA A 7 -8.07 -7.92 11.49
CA ALA A 7 -8.46 -8.99 12.39
C ALA A 7 -8.13 -10.38 11.82
N ARG A 8 -8.14 -10.55 10.49
CA ARG A 8 -7.69 -11.78 9.85
C ARG A 8 -6.19 -11.99 10.09
N PHE A 9 -5.38 -10.99 9.79
CA PHE A 9 -3.93 -11.04 10.03
C PHE A 9 -3.59 -11.22 11.52
N ALA A 10 -4.33 -10.56 12.43
CA ALA A 10 -4.13 -10.68 13.86
C ALA A 10 -4.33 -12.12 14.37
N ARG A 11 -5.22 -12.92 13.75
CA ARG A 11 -5.38 -14.34 14.09
C ARG A 11 -4.13 -15.17 13.82
N THR A 12 -3.28 -14.72 12.90
CA THR A 12 -1.98 -15.34 12.61
C THR A 12 -0.86 -14.74 13.46
N ALA A 13 -0.83 -13.43 13.59
CA ALA A 13 0.27 -12.71 14.23
C ALA A 13 0.24 -12.80 15.78
N CYS A 14 -0.95 -12.69 16.40
CA CYS A 14 -1.03 -12.70 17.85
C CYS A 14 -0.59 -14.03 18.51
N PRO A 15 -0.96 -15.21 17.98
CA PRO A 15 -0.41 -16.47 18.50
C PRO A 15 1.11 -16.60 18.35
N ALA A 16 1.71 -15.91 17.37
CA ALA A 16 3.16 -15.83 17.18
C ALA A 16 3.84 -14.79 18.09
N GLY A 17 3.11 -14.17 19.01
CA GLY A 17 3.63 -13.22 20.01
C GLY A 17 3.63 -11.75 19.58
N TRP A 18 3.02 -11.41 18.44
CA TRP A 18 2.92 -10.05 17.97
C TRP A 18 1.65 -9.34 18.47
N GLN A 19 1.76 -8.04 18.70
CA GLN A 19 0.60 -7.16 18.82
C GLN A 19 0.32 -6.52 17.47
N VAL A 20 -0.94 -6.34 17.11
CA VAL A 20 -1.34 -5.75 15.84
C VAL A 20 -2.09 -4.44 16.11
N LEU A 21 -1.55 -3.34 15.57
CA LEU A 21 -2.22 -2.05 15.50
C LEU A 21 -2.61 -1.80 14.05
N ALA A 22 -3.88 -1.61 13.80
CA ALA A 22 -4.41 -1.26 12.48
C ALA A 22 -5.07 0.11 12.51
N VAL A 23 -4.95 0.85 11.42
CA VAL A 23 -5.55 2.18 11.27
C VAL A 23 -6.43 2.22 10.03
N ASP A 24 -7.58 2.87 10.13
CA ASP A 24 -8.37 3.23 8.96
C ASP A 24 -7.74 4.46 8.30
N LEU A 25 -7.38 4.35 7.03
CA LEU A 25 -6.95 5.50 6.24
C LEU A 25 -8.15 6.42 5.93
N PRO A 26 -7.93 7.69 5.59
CA PRO A 26 -9.00 8.54 5.08
C PRO A 26 -9.81 7.84 3.99
N GLU A 27 -11.11 8.09 3.94
CA GLU A 27 -12.06 7.48 2.99
C GLU A 27 -12.21 5.95 3.09
N HIS A 28 -11.64 5.33 4.14
CA HIS A 28 -11.72 3.88 4.38
C HIS A 28 -12.30 3.55 5.76
N GLY A 29 -12.90 2.37 5.88
CA GLY A 29 -13.43 1.83 7.13
C GLY A 29 -14.33 2.81 7.88
N ASN A 30 -14.03 3.06 9.14
CA ASN A 30 -14.78 4.00 9.98
C ASN A 30 -14.58 5.48 9.56
N ARG A 31 -13.57 5.77 8.71
CA ARG A 31 -13.28 7.11 8.21
C ARG A 31 -13.83 7.38 6.81
N LYS A 32 -14.71 6.50 6.28
CA LYS A 32 -15.28 6.63 4.93
C LYS A 32 -15.99 7.97 4.70
N ASN A 33 -16.59 8.53 5.74
CA ASN A 33 -17.31 9.79 5.68
C ASN A 33 -16.62 10.93 6.45
N SER A 34 -15.35 10.77 6.80
CA SER A 34 -14.57 11.83 7.45
C SER A 34 -14.18 12.91 6.45
N PRO A 35 -13.90 14.14 6.90
CA PRO A 35 -13.54 15.23 5.99
C PRO A 35 -12.14 15.08 5.37
N GLU A 36 -11.29 14.25 5.96
CA GLU A 36 -9.94 14.02 5.47
C GLU A 36 -9.97 13.21 4.18
N LYS A 37 -9.12 13.58 3.23
CA LYS A 37 -8.97 12.93 1.94
C LYS A 37 -7.80 11.94 1.93
N LEU A 38 -7.92 10.90 1.10
CA LEU A 38 -6.86 9.92 0.87
C LEU A 38 -5.77 10.52 -0.02
N VAL A 39 -5.06 11.50 0.50
CA VAL A 39 -3.98 12.19 -0.21
C VAL A 39 -2.64 12.02 0.53
N PRO A 40 -1.51 11.95 -0.19
CA PRO A 40 -0.25 11.56 0.42
C PRO A 40 0.23 12.50 1.52
N TRP A 41 0.04 13.80 1.40
CA TRP A 41 0.43 14.76 2.43
C TRP A 41 -0.40 14.68 3.73
N VAL A 42 -1.56 14.04 3.71
CA VAL A 42 -2.35 13.74 4.92
C VAL A 42 -1.92 12.39 5.47
N VAL A 43 -2.01 11.34 4.66
CA VAL A 43 -1.80 9.96 5.11
C VAL A 43 -0.38 9.73 5.62
N THR A 44 0.64 10.26 4.93
CA THR A 44 2.03 10.07 5.38
C THR A 44 2.28 10.68 6.75
N ARG A 45 1.75 11.86 7.02
CA ARG A 45 1.86 12.51 8.34
C ARG A 45 1.17 11.73 9.44
N GLU A 46 -0.02 11.20 9.16
CA GLU A 46 -0.76 10.38 10.13
C GLU A 46 -0.01 9.09 10.46
N LEU A 47 0.47 8.37 9.44
CA LEU A 47 1.23 7.14 9.65
C LEU A 47 2.56 7.38 10.37
N GLN A 48 3.25 8.48 10.07
CA GLN A 48 4.45 8.91 10.82
C GLN A 48 4.12 9.19 12.28
N ALA A 49 3.01 9.87 12.57
CA ALA A 49 2.59 10.15 13.94
C ALA A 49 2.23 8.86 14.71
N VAL A 50 1.55 7.91 14.06
CA VAL A 50 1.27 6.58 14.64
C VAL A 50 2.56 5.84 14.96
N TYR A 51 3.50 5.80 14.01
CA TYR A 51 4.80 5.13 14.19
C TYR A 51 5.59 5.76 15.35
N ALA A 52 5.70 7.08 15.36
CA ALA A 52 6.42 7.81 16.42
C ALA A 52 5.82 7.57 17.82
N ARG A 53 4.49 7.40 17.91
CA ARG A 53 3.81 7.07 19.17
C ARG A 53 4.08 5.63 19.61
N MET A 54 4.24 4.70 18.69
CA MET A 54 4.48 3.28 19.01
C MET A 54 5.95 2.97 19.26
N GLN A 55 6.87 3.72 18.68
CA GLN A 55 8.31 3.50 18.81
C GLN A 55 8.81 3.43 20.27
N PRO A 56 8.38 4.27 21.22
CA PRO A 56 8.79 4.14 22.62
C PRO A 56 8.09 2.98 23.37
N VAL A 57 7.01 2.44 22.79
CA VAL A 57 6.21 1.37 23.42
C VAL A 57 6.63 -0.01 22.94
N TRP A 58 6.93 -0.14 21.65
CA TRP A 58 7.30 -1.38 21.00
C TRP A 58 8.77 -1.42 20.62
N LYS A 59 9.46 -2.43 21.12
CA LYS A 59 10.90 -2.64 20.83
C LYS A 59 11.13 -3.06 19.37
N HIS A 60 10.21 -3.83 18.83
CA HIS A 60 10.25 -4.37 17.47
C HIS A 60 9.00 -3.91 16.73
N ILE A 61 9.17 -3.23 15.61
CA ILE A 61 8.05 -2.77 14.78
C ILE A 61 8.24 -3.32 13.38
N ARG A 62 7.22 -4.03 12.89
CA ARG A 62 7.10 -4.50 11.51
C ARG A 62 5.89 -3.83 10.86
N VAL A 63 5.96 -3.68 9.56
CA VAL A 63 4.89 -3.08 8.76
C VAL A 63 4.18 -4.17 7.97
N TYR A 64 2.86 -4.16 8.02
CA TYR A 64 2.02 -4.95 7.14
C TYR A 64 1.18 -4.01 6.28
N GLY A 65 1.31 -4.10 4.96
CA GLY A 65 0.64 -3.21 4.03
C GLY A 65 -0.02 -3.97 2.88
N VAL A 66 -1.20 -3.52 2.47
CA VAL A 66 -1.95 -4.11 1.35
C VAL A 66 -2.24 -3.02 0.32
N SER A 67 -2.00 -3.33 -0.96
CA SER A 67 -2.35 -2.46 -2.09
C SER A 67 -1.84 -1.02 -1.92
N ILE A 68 -2.71 -0.01 -2.05
CA ILE A 68 -2.37 1.40 -1.84
C ILE A 68 -1.91 1.69 -0.41
N GLY A 69 -2.41 0.94 0.59
CA GLY A 69 -1.96 1.04 1.98
C GLY A 69 -0.47 0.70 2.14
N ALA A 70 0.05 -0.23 1.35
CA ALA A 70 1.47 -0.55 1.30
C ALA A 70 2.29 0.63 0.79
N TRP A 71 1.84 1.30 -0.29
CA TRP A 71 2.51 2.48 -0.82
C TRP A 71 2.57 3.62 0.20
N PHE A 72 1.45 3.93 0.85
CA PHE A 72 1.43 4.96 1.90
C PHE A 72 2.34 4.62 3.08
N ALA A 73 2.35 3.34 3.50
CA ALA A 73 3.23 2.90 4.57
C ALA A 73 4.72 3.07 4.20
N MET A 74 5.10 2.68 2.98
CA MET A 74 6.45 2.87 2.48
C MET A 74 6.82 4.35 2.39
N GLN A 75 5.97 5.19 1.83
CA GLN A 75 6.19 6.65 1.75
C GLN A 75 6.34 7.29 3.13
N ALA A 76 5.50 6.90 4.08
CA ALA A 76 5.54 7.45 5.43
C ALA A 76 6.79 7.02 6.22
N LEU A 77 7.23 5.77 6.04
CA LEU A 77 8.18 5.13 6.95
C LEU A 77 9.57 4.88 6.34
N GLN A 78 9.82 5.29 5.09
CA GLN A 78 11.12 5.07 4.43
C GLN A 78 12.31 5.68 5.19
N THR A 79 12.11 6.74 5.98
CA THR A 79 13.13 7.35 6.82
C THR A 79 13.13 6.82 8.26
N GLN A 80 12.07 6.11 8.67
CA GLN A 80 11.90 5.60 10.04
C GLN A 80 12.52 4.20 10.25
N GLN A 81 12.73 3.47 9.17
CA GLN A 81 13.37 2.16 9.13
C GLN A 81 12.76 1.14 10.11
N PRO A 82 11.49 0.73 9.94
CA PRO A 82 10.94 -0.42 10.64
C PRO A 82 11.79 -1.67 10.38
N GLU A 83 11.71 -2.66 11.27
CA GLU A 83 12.56 -3.85 11.21
C GLU A 83 12.37 -4.69 9.95
N LYS A 84 11.13 -4.79 9.49
CA LYS A 84 10.71 -5.60 8.32
C LYS A 84 9.37 -5.12 7.80
N ALA A 85 9.14 -5.34 6.52
CA ALA A 85 7.83 -5.14 5.91
C ALA A 85 7.30 -6.42 5.26
N LEU A 86 6.01 -6.67 5.40
CA LEU A 86 5.22 -7.68 4.72
C LEU A 86 4.20 -6.96 3.85
N LEU A 87 4.32 -7.05 2.55
CA LEU A 87 3.48 -6.31 1.61
C LEU A 87 2.69 -7.27 0.73
N VAL A 88 1.39 -7.05 0.64
CA VAL A 88 0.46 -7.88 -0.15
C VAL A 88 -0.09 -7.06 -1.29
N SER A 89 0.11 -7.52 -2.53
CA SER A 89 -0.28 -6.81 -3.76
C SER A 89 0.05 -5.30 -3.70
N PRO A 90 1.27 -4.89 -3.31
CA PRO A 90 1.57 -3.49 -3.03
C PRO A 90 1.53 -2.65 -4.31
N MET A 91 0.97 -1.44 -4.22
CA MET A 91 1.24 -0.41 -5.23
C MET A 91 2.69 0.06 -5.03
N VAL A 92 3.55 -0.15 -6.03
CA VAL A 92 4.98 0.19 -5.95
C VAL A 92 5.37 1.35 -6.88
N ASP A 93 4.53 1.65 -7.86
CA ASP A 93 4.72 2.74 -8.83
C ASP A 93 3.42 3.56 -8.94
N MET A 94 3.30 4.56 -8.07
CA MET A 94 2.11 5.40 -8.01
C MET A 94 2.03 6.36 -9.19
N GLU A 95 3.15 6.84 -9.70
CA GLU A 95 3.13 7.70 -10.89
C GLU A 95 2.57 6.95 -12.09
N LYS A 96 3.09 5.73 -12.33
CA LYS A 96 2.57 4.88 -13.41
C LYS A 96 1.08 4.62 -13.25
N LEU A 97 0.61 4.29 -12.03
CA LEU A 97 -0.82 4.08 -11.79
C LEU A 97 -1.66 5.32 -12.17
N ILE A 98 -1.22 6.52 -11.75
CA ILE A 98 -1.95 7.76 -12.08
C ILE A 98 -1.95 8.00 -13.60
N LEU A 99 -0.82 7.78 -14.27
CA LEU A 99 -0.72 7.96 -15.72
C LEU A 99 -1.59 6.93 -16.48
N ASP A 100 -1.65 5.68 -16.02
CA ASP A 100 -2.53 4.66 -16.59
C ASP A 100 -4.02 5.05 -16.43
N LEU A 101 -4.41 5.55 -15.26
CA LEU A 101 -5.77 6.06 -15.01
C LEU A 101 -6.09 7.29 -15.89
N MET A 102 -5.13 8.19 -16.07
CA MET A 102 -5.29 9.33 -16.99
C MET A 102 -5.49 8.85 -18.43
N GLN A 103 -4.71 7.88 -18.88
CA GLN A 103 -4.85 7.29 -20.22
C GLN A 103 -6.24 6.63 -20.37
N GLN A 104 -6.68 5.88 -19.39
CA GLN A 104 -8.02 5.26 -19.39
C GLN A 104 -9.14 6.29 -19.46
N ALA A 105 -8.97 7.43 -18.79
CA ALA A 105 -9.94 8.53 -18.80
C ALA A 105 -9.85 9.42 -20.07
N GLY A 106 -8.81 9.24 -20.91
CA GLY A 106 -8.52 10.14 -22.03
C GLY A 106 -8.12 11.54 -21.61
N VAL A 107 -7.48 11.68 -20.45
CA VAL A 107 -7.06 12.97 -19.86
C VAL A 107 -5.56 13.17 -20.05
N THR A 108 -5.16 14.33 -20.61
CA THR A 108 -3.75 14.73 -20.71
C THR A 108 -3.27 15.44 -19.45
N GLU A 109 -1.94 15.51 -19.25
CA GLU A 109 -1.36 16.27 -18.13
C GLU A 109 -1.70 17.76 -18.19
N GLU A 110 -1.79 18.34 -19.38
CA GLU A 110 -2.19 19.75 -19.55
C GLU A 110 -3.63 19.99 -19.10
N GLN A 111 -4.54 19.07 -19.45
CA GLN A 111 -5.93 19.13 -19.02
C GLN A 111 -6.03 19.00 -17.51
N LEU A 112 -5.34 18.00 -16.92
CA LEU A 112 -5.35 17.78 -15.48
C LEU A 112 -4.74 18.97 -14.71
N ARG A 113 -3.62 19.53 -15.22
CA ARG A 113 -3.00 20.71 -14.64
C ARG A 113 -3.91 21.94 -14.67
N ALA A 114 -4.62 22.14 -15.78
CA ALA A 114 -5.53 23.26 -15.93
C ALA A 114 -6.77 23.15 -15.02
N ALA A 115 -7.30 21.93 -14.85
CA ALA A 115 -8.49 21.66 -14.04
C ALA A 115 -8.18 21.50 -12.54
N GLY A 116 -6.95 21.08 -12.19
CA GLY A 116 -6.57 20.70 -10.83
C GLY A 116 -7.05 19.31 -10.45
N GLU A 117 -8.33 19.04 -10.57
CA GLU A 117 -8.97 17.74 -10.32
C GLU A 117 -9.98 17.42 -11.43
N ILE A 118 -10.04 16.14 -11.84
CA ILE A 118 -10.98 15.65 -12.84
C ILE A 118 -11.61 14.34 -12.34
N PRO A 119 -12.92 14.33 -12.02
CA PRO A 119 -13.65 13.11 -11.73
C PRO A 119 -13.71 12.20 -12.98
N THR A 120 -13.52 10.91 -12.81
CA THR A 120 -13.59 9.94 -13.91
C THR A 120 -14.89 9.15 -13.89
N ALA A 121 -15.26 8.57 -15.03
CA ALA A 121 -16.44 7.73 -15.14
C ALA A 121 -16.36 6.41 -14.36
N PHE A 122 -15.15 5.97 -13.98
CA PHE A 122 -14.90 4.77 -13.19
C PHE A 122 -14.77 5.03 -11.68
N GLY A 123 -15.11 6.25 -11.22
CA GLY A 123 -15.28 6.60 -9.80
C GLY A 123 -14.04 7.20 -9.11
N GLU A 124 -12.87 7.15 -9.73
CA GLU A 124 -11.68 7.81 -9.19
C GLU A 124 -11.63 9.29 -9.59
N THR A 125 -10.99 10.11 -8.77
CA THR A 125 -10.71 11.52 -9.12
C THR A 125 -9.23 11.68 -9.39
N LEU A 126 -8.88 12.05 -10.63
CA LEU A 126 -7.53 12.43 -10.99
C LEU A 126 -7.20 13.77 -10.34
N SER A 127 -6.01 13.88 -9.74
CA SER A 127 -5.58 15.09 -9.04
C SER A 127 -4.19 15.50 -9.47
N TRP A 128 -4.07 16.72 -10.00
CA TRP A 128 -2.78 17.31 -10.38
C TRP A 128 -1.85 17.50 -9.18
N PRO A 129 -2.30 18.03 -8.02
CA PRO A 129 -1.46 18.11 -6.83
C PRO A 129 -0.94 16.74 -6.37
N TYR A 130 -1.75 15.68 -6.50
CA TYR A 130 -1.33 14.32 -6.14
C TYR A 130 -0.19 13.84 -7.05
N LEU A 131 -0.34 13.98 -8.37
CA LEU A 131 0.70 13.63 -9.35
C LEU A 131 2.00 14.39 -9.10
N CYS A 132 1.92 15.71 -8.89
CA CYS A 132 3.08 16.54 -8.56
C CYS A 132 3.78 16.03 -7.28
N TRP A 133 3.02 15.75 -6.23
CA TRP A 133 3.56 15.27 -4.97
C TRP A 133 4.30 13.94 -5.15
N VAL A 134 3.74 13.02 -5.92
CA VAL A 134 4.37 11.71 -6.20
C VAL A 134 5.72 11.90 -6.90
N ARG A 135 5.81 12.80 -7.88
CA ARG A 135 7.05 13.13 -8.61
C ARG A 135 8.10 13.79 -7.73
N GLU A 136 7.68 14.63 -6.79
CA GLU A 136 8.56 15.34 -5.86
C GLU A 136 9.04 14.45 -4.69
N HIS A 137 8.35 13.32 -4.43
CA HIS A 137 8.64 12.44 -3.32
C HIS A 137 8.87 10.99 -3.80
N PRO A 138 9.96 10.73 -4.55
CA PRO A 138 10.26 9.39 -5.01
C PRO A 138 10.44 8.42 -3.84
N LEU A 139 10.05 7.17 -4.06
CA LEU A 139 10.16 6.13 -3.05
C LEU A 139 11.61 5.63 -2.94
N HIS A 140 12.20 5.77 -1.75
CA HIS A 140 13.55 5.28 -1.42
C HIS A 140 13.48 4.22 -0.31
N TRP A 141 12.79 3.11 -0.59
CA TRP A 141 12.56 2.06 0.39
C TRP A 141 13.77 1.14 0.57
N LYS A 142 14.25 0.99 1.81
CA LYS A 142 15.42 0.17 2.16
C LYS A 142 15.14 -0.84 3.27
N VAL A 143 13.91 -0.94 3.72
CA VAL A 143 13.51 -1.88 4.77
C VAL A 143 13.50 -3.30 4.20
N PRO A 144 14.03 -4.32 4.92
CA PRO A 144 13.90 -5.71 4.51
C PRO A 144 12.44 -6.09 4.26
N THR A 145 12.13 -6.50 3.04
CA THR A 145 10.74 -6.62 2.60
C THR A 145 10.44 -7.98 1.97
N GLN A 146 9.34 -8.55 2.38
CA GLN A 146 8.70 -9.69 1.72
C GLN A 146 7.44 -9.20 1.00
N VAL A 147 7.27 -9.62 -0.24
CA VAL A 147 6.10 -9.26 -1.06
C VAL A 147 5.38 -10.53 -1.47
N LEU A 148 4.07 -10.57 -1.30
CA LEU A 148 3.19 -11.54 -1.94
C LEU A 148 2.31 -10.79 -2.94
N TYR A 149 2.30 -11.22 -4.21
CA TYR A 149 1.42 -10.64 -5.22
C TYR A 149 0.94 -11.73 -6.20
N ALA A 150 -0.11 -11.44 -6.94
CA ALA A 150 -0.68 -12.36 -7.90
C ALA A 150 -0.17 -12.08 -9.33
N ASP A 151 0.05 -13.13 -10.09
CA ASP A 151 0.54 -13.05 -11.48
C ASP A 151 -0.47 -12.40 -12.44
N THR A 152 -1.78 -12.52 -12.15
CA THR A 152 -2.85 -11.94 -12.96
C THR A 152 -3.33 -10.57 -12.45
N ASP A 153 -2.61 -9.98 -11.50
CA ASP A 153 -2.97 -8.68 -10.93
C ASP A 153 -2.75 -7.53 -11.95
N PRO A 154 -3.82 -6.87 -12.43
CA PRO A 154 -3.71 -5.82 -13.43
C PRO A 154 -3.13 -4.51 -12.87
N LEU A 155 -3.13 -4.33 -11.52
CA LEU A 155 -2.71 -3.08 -10.88
C LEU A 155 -1.23 -3.09 -10.52
N THR A 156 -0.68 -4.25 -10.21
CA THR A 156 0.71 -4.34 -9.72
C THR A 156 1.71 -4.89 -10.73
N GLY A 157 1.30 -5.55 -11.77
CA GLY A 157 2.09 -6.01 -12.92
C GLY A 157 3.51 -6.55 -12.63
N HIS A 158 3.89 -7.66 -13.26
CA HIS A 158 5.18 -8.31 -13.03
C HIS A 158 6.39 -7.37 -13.25
N THR A 159 6.35 -6.51 -14.26
CA THR A 159 7.45 -5.58 -14.58
C THR A 159 7.68 -4.56 -13.46
N ALA A 160 6.61 -4.01 -12.90
CA ALA A 160 6.71 -3.05 -11.78
C ALA A 160 7.27 -3.74 -10.52
N MET A 161 6.82 -4.96 -10.23
CA MET A 161 7.32 -5.75 -9.10
C MET A 161 8.80 -6.10 -9.26
N GLU A 162 9.23 -6.52 -10.44
CA GLU A 162 10.62 -6.84 -10.70
C GLU A 162 11.53 -5.59 -10.60
N HIS A 163 11.07 -4.45 -11.10
CA HIS A 163 11.78 -3.18 -10.93
C HIS A 163 11.89 -2.79 -9.44
N PHE A 164 10.80 -2.91 -8.70
CA PHE A 164 10.81 -2.69 -7.26
C PHE A 164 11.79 -3.61 -6.54
N ARG A 165 11.81 -4.91 -6.89
CA ARG A 165 12.77 -5.88 -6.34
C ARG A 165 14.22 -5.45 -6.60
N GLN A 166 14.53 -5.03 -7.82
CA GLN A 166 15.88 -4.59 -8.20
C GLN A 166 16.34 -3.35 -7.43
N GLN A 167 15.42 -2.43 -7.17
CA GLN A 167 15.72 -1.19 -6.44
C GLN A 167 15.86 -1.38 -4.93
N THR A 168 15.09 -2.29 -4.35
CA THR A 168 14.93 -2.41 -2.90
C THR A 168 15.55 -3.67 -2.30
N GLY A 169 15.84 -4.68 -3.11
CA GLY A 169 16.23 -6.01 -2.64
C GLY A 169 15.07 -6.82 -2.03
N ALA A 170 13.83 -6.44 -2.26
CA ALA A 170 12.66 -7.16 -1.77
C ALA A 170 12.59 -8.59 -2.30
N HIS A 171 12.10 -9.52 -1.48
CA HIS A 171 11.82 -10.89 -1.89
C HIS A 171 10.39 -11.00 -2.38
N LEU A 172 10.22 -11.49 -3.61
CA LEU A 172 8.92 -11.66 -4.24
C LEU A 172 8.44 -13.10 -4.13
N THR A 173 7.20 -13.27 -3.72
CA THR A 173 6.43 -14.51 -3.81
C THR A 173 5.25 -14.26 -4.74
N ILE A 174 5.09 -15.11 -5.76
CA ILE A 174 4.01 -15.02 -6.74
C ILE A 174 2.93 -16.04 -6.37
N LEU A 175 1.68 -15.61 -6.31
CA LEU A 175 0.52 -16.48 -6.23
C LEU A 175 -0.03 -16.69 -7.63
N GLU A 176 0.28 -17.84 -8.22
CA GLU A 176 -0.17 -18.21 -9.57
C GLU A 176 -1.70 -18.32 -9.62
N GLY A 177 -2.32 -17.73 -10.65
CA GLY A 177 -3.76 -17.70 -10.82
C GLY A 177 -4.51 -16.87 -9.77
N GLY A 178 -3.78 -16.08 -8.96
CA GLY A 178 -4.37 -15.18 -8.00
C GLY A 178 -4.85 -13.87 -8.62
N GLU A 179 -5.62 -13.12 -7.88
CA GLU A 179 -6.14 -11.80 -8.24
C GLU A 179 -5.59 -10.72 -7.29
N HIS A 180 -5.80 -9.44 -7.61
CA HIS A 180 -5.36 -8.35 -6.75
C HIS A 180 -5.87 -8.47 -5.31
N TRP A 181 -7.12 -8.86 -5.15
CA TRP A 181 -7.78 -9.10 -3.86
C TRP A 181 -7.86 -10.60 -3.60
N PHE A 182 -7.10 -11.10 -2.66
CA PHE A 182 -7.19 -12.49 -2.24
C PHE A 182 -8.49 -12.71 -1.47
N HIS A 183 -9.45 -13.41 -2.07
CA HIS A 183 -10.79 -13.57 -1.52
C HIS A 183 -11.32 -15.02 -1.55
N THR A 184 -10.76 -15.89 -2.39
CA THR A 184 -11.14 -17.30 -2.40
C THR A 184 -10.50 -18.04 -1.22
N GLU A 185 -11.08 -19.15 -0.78
CA GLU A 185 -10.53 -19.96 0.31
C GLU A 185 -9.08 -20.39 0.04
N THR A 186 -8.77 -20.78 -1.20
CA THR A 186 -7.42 -21.17 -1.62
C THR A 186 -6.44 -20.00 -1.54
N GLN A 187 -6.82 -18.83 -2.04
CA GLN A 187 -6.00 -17.62 -1.98
C GLN A 187 -5.77 -17.15 -0.55
N LEU A 188 -6.81 -17.20 0.29
CA LEU A 188 -6.71 -16.85 1.71
C LEU A 188 -5.85 -17.84 2.50
N ALA A 189 -5.91 -19.14 2.18
CA ALA A 189 -5.04 -20.15 2.79
C ALA A 189 -3.57 -19.94 2.39
N ALA A 190 -3.31 -19.63 1.13
CA ALA A 190 -1.96 -19.30 0.64
C ALA A 190 -1.41 -18.03 1.32
N LEU A 191 -2.23 -16.99 1.41
CA LEU A 191 -1.88 -15.76 2.11
C LEU A 191 -1.56 -16.02 3.59
N GLN A 192 -2.38 -16.78 4.30
CA GLN A 192 -2.15 -17.12 5.70
C GLN A 192 -0.87 -17.94 5.90
N SER A 193 -0.59 -18.89 5.01
CA SER A 193 0.64 -19.68 5.05
C SER A 193 1.87 -18.80 4.84
N TRP A 194 1.81 -17.88 3.87
CA TRP A 194 2.87 -16.92 3.61
C TRP A 194 3.08 -15.96 4.79
N GLU A 195 2.02 -15.45 5.37
CA GLU A 195 2.07 -14.59 6.56
C GLU A 195 2.73 -15.32 7.74
N SER A 196 2.31 -16.56 8.00
CA SER A 196 2.86 -17.36 9.11
C SER A 196 4.36 -17.65 8.94
N TYR A 197 4.80 -17.86 7.71
CA TYR A 197 6.21 -18.14 7.40
C TYR A 197 7.11 -16.92 7.57
N HIS A 198 6.57 -15.72 7.31
CA HIS A 198 7.35 -14.49 7.29
C HIS A 198 7.22 -13.61 8.56
N LEU A 199 6.38 -14.00 9.50
CA LEU A 199 6.21 -13.32 10.81
C LEU A 199 7.46 -13.47 11.75
#